data_5eb78115da76a0ba676cf9027a0cc1c7
#
_entry.id   5eb78115da76a0ba676cf9027a0cc1c7
#
_cell.length_a   1.000
_cell.length_b   1.000
_cell.length_c   1.000
_cell.angle_alpha   90.00
_cell.angle_beta   90.00
_cell.angle_gamma   90.00
#
_symmetry.space_group_name_H-M   'P 1'
#
loop_
_entity.id
_entity.type
_entity.pdbx_description
1 polymer ?
#
loop_
_entity_poly.entity_id
_entity_poly.type
_entity_poly.pdbx_seq_one_letter_code
_entity_poly.pdbx_strand_id
1 'polypeptide(L)'
;MSSSCREEVSVPDDNWYRIANELLSRAGIAINGSAPADIRVKNPDFFKRVLQEGSLGLGESYMDGWWECDRLDMFFSKVLRAGLENQLPHHFKDTLRIAGARLFNLQSKKRAWIVGKEHYDLGNDLFSRMLDPFMQYSCAYWKDADNLESAQQAKLKMICEKLQLKPGMRVLDIGCGWGGLAHYMASNYDVSVVGVTISAEQQKMAQERCEGLDVTILLQDYRDLNDQFDRIVSVGMFEHVGPKNYDTYFAVVDRNLKPEGIFLLHTIGSKKTDLNVDPWINKYIFPNGCLPSVRQIAQSSEPHFVMEDWHNFGADYDTTLMAWYERFLAAWPEIADNYSERFKRMFTYYLNACAGAFRARDIQLWQVVFSRGVENGLRVAR
;
A
#
# COMPACT_ATOMS: atom_id res chain seq x y z
N MET A 1 -14.16 -39.62 -13.83
CA MET A 1 -15.34 -38.87 -13.34
C MET A 1 -15.52 -39.19 -11.87
N SER A 2 -14.89 -38.41 -10.99
CA SER A 2 -15.07 -38.55 -9.56
C SER A 2 -15.86 -37.33 -9.11
N SER A 3 -17.17 -37.55 -8.88
CA SER A 3 -18.05 -36.59 -8.23
C SER A 3 -17.63 -36.52 -6.78
N SER A 4 -16.81 -35.53 -6.41
CA SER A 4 -16.61 -35.19 -5.00
C SER A 4 -17.93 -34.67 -4.44
N CYS A 5 -18.62 -35.48 -3.63
CA CYS A 5 -19.67 -35.00 -2.76
C CYS A 5 -19.12 -33.83 -1.94
N ARG A 6 -19.57 -32.61 -2.22
CA ARG A 6 -19.33 -31.45 -1.38
C ARG A 6 -20.18 -31.66 -0.13
N GLU A 7 -19.56 -31.88 1.02
CA GLU A 7 -20.27 -31.79 2.30
C GLU A 7 -20.74 -30.33 2.45
N GLU A 8 -22.00 -30.10 2.18
CA GLU A 8 -22.65 -28.81 2.52
C GLU A 8 -22.81 -28.77 4.05
N VAL A 9 -22.02 -27.93 4.68
CA VAL A 9 -22.22 -27.62 6.11
C VAL A 9 -23.59 -26.95 6.25
N SER A 10 -24.47 -27.56 7.04
CA SER A 10 -25.78 -26.95 7.31
C SER A 10 -25.57 -25.60 8.03
N VAL A 11 -26.01 -24.54 7.38
CA VAL A 11 -25.93 -23.19 7.96
C VAL A 11 -26.99 -23.08 9.04
N PRO A 12 -26.65 -22.71 10.30
CA PRO A 12 -27.62 -22.55 11.35
C PRO A 12 -28.56 -21.36 11.03
N ASP A 13 -29.87 -21.55 11.15
CA ASP A 13 -30.84 -20.47 11.05
C ASP A 13 -30.95 -19.71 12.38
N ASP A 14 -29.82 -19.16 12.81
CA ASP A 14 -29.72 -18.33 14.01
C ASP A 14 -29.72 -16.82 13.67
N ASN A 15 -29.73 -16.00 14.69
CA ASN A 15 -29.75 -14.55 14.53
C ASN A 15 -28.48 -14.00 13.87
N TRP A 16 -27.31 -14.64 14.06
CA TRP A 16 -26.05 -14.21 13.46
C TRP A 16 -26.07 -14.44 11.94
N TYR A 17 -26.55 -15.59 11.51
CA TYR A 17 -26.75 -15.89 10.11
C TYR A 17 -27.72 -14.91 9.43
N ARG A 18 -28.88 -14.65 10.05
CA ARG A 18 -29.89 -13.75 9.46
C ARG A 18 -29.34 -12.34 9.24
N ILE A 19 -28.63 -11.80 10.24
CA ILE A 19 -27.98 -10.47 10.12
C ILE A 19 -26.91 -10.48 9.02
N ALA A 20 -26.04 -11.47 9.00
CA ALA A 20 -24.98 -11.57 8.00
C ALA A 20 -25.57 -11.74 6.59
N ASN A 21 -26.60 -12.57 6.42
CA ASN A 21 -27.28 -12.78 5.15
C ASN A 21 -27.98 -11.50 4.64
N GLU A 22 -28.62 -10.76 5.53
CA GLU A 22 -29.21 -9.46 5.17
C GLU A 22 -28.14 -8.47 4.68
N LEU A 23 -27.03 -8.34 5.41
CA LEU A 23 -25.94 -7.45 5.02
C LEU A 23 -25.33 -7.86 3.67
N LEU A 24 -24.96 -9.13 3.50
CA LEU A 24 -24.34 -9.62 2.26
C LEU A 24 -25.28 -9.50 1.06
N SER A 25 -26.58 -9.74 1.27
CA SER A 25 -27.59 -9.58 0.21
C SER A 25 -27.67 -8.15 -0.34
N ARG A 26 -27.45 -7.12 0.50
CA ARG A 26 -27.38 -5.72 0.06
C ARG A 26 -26.19 -5.46 -0.87
N ALA A 27 -25.12 -6.23 -0.74
CA ALA A 27 -23.98 -6.19 -1.65
C ALA A 27 -24.17 -7.11 -2.87
N GLY A 28 -25.29 -7.82 -2.98
CA GLY A 28 -25.52 -8.82 -4.03
C GLY A 28 -24.55 -10.00 -3.91
N ILE A 29 -24.31 -10.47 -2.68
CA ILE A 29 -23.48 -11.63 -2.34
C ILE A 29 -24.37 -12.65 -1.65
N ALA A 30 -24.35 -13.90 -2.13
CA ALA A 30 -25.07 -15.01 -1.52
C ALA A 30 -24.13 -15.83 -0.60
N ILE A 31 -24.70 -16.35 0.48
CA ILE A 31 -24.06 -17.35 1.32
C ILE A 31 -24.33 -18.72 0.68
N ASN A 32 -23.25 -19.50 0.48
CA ASN A 32 -23.26 -20.79 -0.20
C ASN A 32 -23.83 -20.71 -1.63
N GLY A 33 -23.67 -19.54 -2.28
CA GLY A 33 -24.06 -19.33 -3.66
C GLY A 33 -23.03 -19.84 -4.65
N SER A 34 -23.30 -19.63 -5.95
CA SER A 34 -22.47 -20.10 -7.06
C SER A 34 -21.81 -19.00 -7.88
N ALA A 35 -22.14 -17.72 -7.62
CA ALA A 35 -21.50 -16.62 -8.33
C ALA A 35 -20.04 -16.41 -7.82
N PRO A 36 -19.14 -15.89 -8.67
CA PRO A 36 -17.72 -15.78 -8.31
C PRO A 36 -17.40 -15.01 -7.03
N ALA A 37 -18.25 -14.05 -6.66
CA ALA A 37 -18.08 -13.24 -5.45
C ALA A 37 -18.89 -13.79 -4.25
N ASP A 38 -19.63 -14.90 -4.42
CA ASP A 38 -20.37 -15.52 -3.34
C ASP A 38 -19.40 -16.23 -2.37
N ILE A 39 -19.80 -16.31 -1.10
CA ILE A 39 -18.99 -16.98 -0.10
C ILE A 39 -19.52 -18.40 0.15
N ARG A 40 -18.62 -19.32 0.40
CA ARG A 40 -18.90 -20.69 0.86
C ARG A 40 -18.42 -20.85 2.29
N VAL A 41 -19.35 -20.98 3.21
CA VAL A 41 -19.04 -21.08 4.65
C VAL A 41 -18.83 -22.54 5.01
N LYS A 42 -17.68 -22.85 5.64
CA LYS A 42 -17.28 -24.18 6.09
C LYS A 42 -17.41 -24.34 7.62
N ASN A 43 -17.41 -23.22 8.36
CA ASN A 43 -17.58 -23.23 9.80
C ASN A 43 -18.71 -22.27 10.20
N PRO A 44 -19.78 -22.73 10.87
CA PRO A 44 -20.93 -21.89 11.23
C PRO A 44 -20.60 -20.78 12.22
N ASP A 45 -19.54 -20.88 13.01
CA ASP A 45 -19.09 -19.82 13.92
C ASP A 45 -18.56 -18.59 13.19
N PHE A 46 -18.37 -18.66 11.86
CA PHE A 46 -18.01 -17.55 10.98
C PHE A 46 -18.90 -16.32 11.21
N PHE A 47 -20.21 -16.51 11.21
CA PHE A 47 -21.16 -15.38 11.30
C PHE A 47 -21.01 -14.61 12.61
N LYS A 48 -20.93 -15.33 13.71
CA LYS A 48 -20.71 -14.74 15.03
C LYS A 48 -19.38 -14.00 15.10
N ARG A 49 -18.30 -14.61 14.60
CA ARG A 49 -16.96 -14.03 14.63
C ARG A 49 -16.89 -12.74 13.82
N VAL A 50 -17.43 -12.74 12.58
CA VAL A 50 -17.41 -11.55 11.71
C VAL A 50 -18.24 -10.42 12.32
N LEU A 51 -19.44 -10.70 12.82
CA LEU A 51 -20.30 -9.68 13.41
C LEU A 51 -19.75 -9.13 14.73
N GLN A 52 -18.95 -9.91 15.47
CA GLN A 52 -18.33 -9.48 16.71
C GLN A 52 -16.99 -8.77 16.50
N GLU A 53 -16.17 -9.21 15.55
CA GLU A 53 -14.78 -8.76 15.38
C GLU A 53 -14.57 -7.92 14.11
N GLY A 54 -15.60 -7.72 13.29
CA GLY A 54 -15.54 -6.91 12.08
C GLY A 54 -14.54 -7.45 11.07
N SER A 55 -13.74 -6.56 10.47
CA SER A 55 -12.74 -6.90 9.44
C SER A 55 -11.67 -7.86 9.97
N LEU A 56 -11.30 -7.75 11.26
CA LEU A 56 -10.35 -8.69 11.87
C LEU A 56 -10.91 -10.11 11.87
N GLY A 57 -12.15 -10.29 12.30
CA GLY A 57 -12.83 -11.60 12.32
C GLY A 57 -13.02 -12.15 10.90
N LEU A 58 -13.35 -11.30 9.93
CA LEU A 58 -13.49 -11.69 8.53
C LEU A 58 -12.16 -12.23 7.96
N GLY A 59 -11.06 -11.50 8.15
CA GLY A 59 -9.77 -11.91 7.64
C GLY A 59 -9.19 -13.13 8.36
N GLU A 60 -9.27 -13.16 9.69
CA GLU A 60 -8.76 -14.31 10.45
C GLU A 60 -9.54 -15.59 10.17
N SER A 61 -10.87 -15.52 10.04
CA SER A 61 -11.68 -16.68 9.67
C SER A 61 -11.35 -17.19 8.26
N TYR A 62 -10.98 -16.31 7.32
CA TYR A 62 -10.46 -16.72 6.02
C TYR A 62 -9.12 -17.44 6.17
N MET A 63 -8.18 -16.87 6.93
CA MET A 63 -6.88 -17.48 7.18
C MET A 63 -7.00 -18.86 7.84
N ASP A 64 -8.01 -19.04 8.69
CA ASP A 64 -8.29 -20.29 9.38
C ASP A 64 -9.12 -21.29 8.53
N GLY A 65 -9.47 -20.93 7.29
CA GLY A 65 -10.18 -21.81 6.34
C GLY A 65 -11.67 -21.96 6.61
N TRP A 66 -12.28 -21.05 7.38
CA TRP A 66 -13.70 -21.13 7.75
C TRP A 66 -14.66 -20.77 6.62
N TRP A 67 -14.15 -20.07 5.60
CA TRP A 67 -14.91 -19.74 4.41
C TRP A 67 -14.00 -19.60 3.18
N GLU A 68 -14.61 -19.66 1.99
CA GLU A 68 -13.97 -19.54 0.69
C GLU A 68 -14.74 -18.57 -0.22
N CYS A 69 -14.04 -17.99 -1.16
CA CYS A 69 -14.62 -17.20 -2.24
C CYS A 69 -13.71 -17.33 -3.48
N ASP A 70 -14.29 -17.53 -4.66
CA ASP A 70 -13.51 -17.74 -5.88
C ASP A 70 -12.88 -16.42 -6.38
N ARG A 71 -13.55 -15.29 -6.16
CA ARG A 71 -13.09 -13.96 -6.54
C ARG A 71 -13.19 -13.00 -5.36
N LEU A 72 -12.22 -13.15 -4.43
CA LEU A 72 -12.11 -12.29 -3.25
C LEU A 72 -12.03 -10.79 -3.61
N ASP A 73 -11.35 -10.45 -4.69
CA ASP A 73 -11.26 -9.07 -5.20
C ASP A 73 -12.64 -8.49 -5.54
N MET A 74 -13.52 -9.30 -6.15
CA MET A 74 -14.91 -8.89 -6.45
C MET A 74 -15.75 -8.84 -5.17
N PHE A 75 -15.57 -9.78 -4.25
CA PHE A 75 -16.22 -9.78 -2.95
C PHE A 75 -15.96 -8.47 -2.21
N PHE A 76 -14.69 -8.09 -2.03
CA PHE A 76 -14.32 -6.85 -1.35
C PHE A 76 -14.85 -5.61 -2.06
N SER A 77 -14.75 -5.56 -3.38
CA SER A 77 -15.30 -4.44 -4.16
C SER A 77 -16.80 -4.26 -3.92
N LYS A 78 -17.58 -5.36 -3.88
CA LYS A 78 -19.02 -5.31 -3.62
C LYS A 78 -19.33 -4.88 -2.18
N VAL A 79 -18.64 -5.44 -1.17
CA VAL A 79 -18.80 -5.11 0.25
C VAL A 79 -18.55 -3.62 0.50
N LEU A 80 -17.44 -3.09 -0.02
CA LEU A 80 -17.07 -1.69 0.15
C LEU A 80 -17.99 -0.72 -0.60
N ARG A 81 -18.43 -1.07 -1.82
CA ARG A 81 -19.40 -0.27 -2.57
C ARG A 81 -20.78 -0.22 -1.92
N ALA A 82 -21.17 -1.27 -1.22
CA ALA A 82 -22.39 -1.31 -0.44
C ALA A 82 -22.27 -0.61 0.95
N GLY A 83 -21.07 -0.18 1.33
CA GLY A 83 -20.81 0.52 2.59
C GLY A 83 -21.03 -0.36 3.83
N LEU A 84 -20.85 -1.68 3.70
CA LEU A 84 -21.14 -2.62 4.78
C LEU A 84 -20.16 -2.45 5.95
N GLU A 85 -18.93 -1.98 5.70
CA GLU A 85 -17.93 -1.70 6.71
C GLU A 85 -18.39 -0.67 7.76
N ASN A 86 -19.30 0.24 7.37
CA ASN A 86 -19.85 1.26 8.27
C ASN A 86 -21.03 0.75 9.10
N GLN A 87 -21.54 -0.45 8.83
CA GLN A 87 -22.71 -1.03 9.47
C GLN A 87 -22.35 -2.09 10.54
N LEU A 88 -21.09 -2.53 10.55
CA LEU A 88 -20.58 -3.44 11.58
C LEU A 88 -20.28 -2.67 12.89
N PRO A 89 -20.54 -3.24 14.06
CA PRO A 89 -20.25 -2.61 15.34
C PRO A 89 -18.76 -2.30 15.47
N HIS A 90 -18.43 -1.04 15.76
CA HIS A 90 -17.07 -0.69 16.14
C HIS A 90 -16.71 -1.33 17.48
N HIS A 91 -15.71 -2.16 17.51
CA HIS A 91 -15.29 -2.83 18.72
C HIS A 91 -14.74 -1.83 19.74
N PHE A 92 -15.03 -2.01 21.03
CA PHE A 92 -14.50 -1.21 22.14
C PHE A 92 -12.95 -1.12 22.12
N LYS A 93 -12.27 -2.18 21.67
CA LYS A 93 -10.81 -2.20 21.46
C LYS A 93 -10.35 -1.22 20.36
N ASP A 94 -11.14 -1.05 19.31
CA ASP A 94 -10.83 -0.10 18.23
C ASP A 94 -10.99 1.34 18.72
N THR A 95 -12.00 1.62 19.53
CA THR A 95 -12.20 2.92 20.18
C THR A 95 -11.02 3.27 21.10
N LEU A 96 -10.54 2.31 21.91
CA LEU A 96 -9.34 2.50 22.74
C LEU A 96 -8.07 2.70 21.94
N ARG A 97 -7.91 1.99 20.80
CA ARG A 97 -6.78 2.15 19.90
C ARG A 97 -6.77 3.52 19.25
N ILE A 98 -7.93 4.00 18.78
CA ILE A 98 -8.09 5.34 18.21
C ILE A 98 -7.77 6.41 19.26
N ALA A 99 -8.27 6.26 20.48
CA ALA A 99 -7.95 7.17 21.59
C ALA A 99 -6.44 7.17 21.90
N GLY A 100 -5.81 5.98 21.91
CA GLY A 100 -4.36 5.83 22.06
C GLY A 100 -3.58 6.49 20.92
N ALA A 101 -4.00 6.32 19.66
CA ALA A 101 -3.37 6.96 18.49
C ALA A 101 -3.48 8.49 18.54
N ARG A 102 -4.56 9.03 19.12
CA ARG A 102 -4.70 10.48 19.36
C ARG A 102 -3.77 11.01 20.44
N LEU A 103 -3.48 10.20 21.46
CA LEU A 103 -2.63 10.60 22.60
C LEU A 103 -1.14 10.35 22.32
N PHE A 104 -0.78 9.23 21.70
CA PHE A 104 0.60 8.81 21.47
C PHE A 104 0.98 8.92 20.00
N ASN A 105 2.24 9.32 19.70
CA ASN A 105 2.79 9.26 18.35
C ASN A 105 3.26 7.83 18.06
N LEU A 106 2.42 7.05 17.37
CA LEU A 106 2.71 5.65 17.02
C LEU A 106 3.80 5.52 15.95
N GLN A 107 4.09 6.59 15.20
CA GLN A 107 5.12 6.68 14.17
C GLN A 107 6.32 7.52 14.64
N SER A 108 6.57 7.56 15.96
CA SER A 108 7.77 8.22 16.49
C SER A 108 9.05 7.57 15.94
N LYS A 109 10.14 8.33 15.86
CA LYS A 109 11.43 7.88 15.32
C LYS A 109 11.85 6.50 15.87
N LYS A 110 11.76 6.29 17.20
CA LYS A 110 12.10 5.01 17.83
C LYS A 110 11.22 3.83 17.37
N ARG A 111 9.93 4.07 17.13
CA ARG A 111 8.99 3.02 16.69
C ARG A 111 9.10 2.72 15.20
N ALA A 112 9.45 3.71 14.37
CA ALA A 112 9.68 3.53 12.95
C ALA A 112 10.75 2.46 12.68
N TRP A 113 11.86 2.47 13.44
CA TRP A 113 12.91 1.46 13.34
C TRP A 113 12.46 0.03 13.67
N ILE A 114 11.52 -0.13 14.62
CA ILE A 114 10.98 -1.45 14.98
C ILE A 114 10.11 -2.00 13.84
N VAL A 115 9.20 -1.17 13.32
CA VAL A 115 8.30 -1.54 12.22
C VAL A 115 9.07 -1.86 10.94
N GLY A 116 10.11 -1.08 10.62
CA GLY A 116 10.97 -1.33 9.46
C GLY A 116 11.66 -2.69 9.52
N LYS A 117 12.07 -3.14 10.71
CA LYS A 117 12.69 -4.46 10.90
C LYS A 117 11.69 -5.61 10.77
N GLU A 118 10.51 -5.49 11.37
CA GLU A 118 9.53 -6.58 11.38
C GLU A 118 8.78 -6.75 10.04
N HIS A 119 8.58 -5.67 9.31
CA HIS A 119 7.74 -5.70 8.10
C HIS A 119 8.45 -6.25 6.86
N TYR A 120 9.76 -6.00 6.70
CA TYR A 120 10.54 -6.44 5.54
C TYR A 120 11.25 -7.78 5.74
N ASP A 121 11.12 -8.39 6.94
CA ASP A 121 11.61 -9.75 7.24
C ASP A 121 10.71 -10.87 6.65
N LEU A 122 9.65 -10.52 5.88
CA LEU A 122 8.77 -11.50 5.19
C LEU A 122 9.48 -12.33 4.10
N GLY A 123 10.77 -12.04 3.85
CA GLY A 123 11.63 -12.80 2.96
C GLY A 123 11.76 -12.17 1.56
N ASN A 124 12.99 -11.84 1.20
CA ASN A 124 13.32 -11.32 -0.13
C ASN A 124 13.00 -12.31 -1.26
N ASP A 125 12.90 -13.61 -0.95
CA ASP A 125 12.56 -14.68 -1.90
C ASP A 125 11.12 -14.56 -2.42
N LEU A 126 10.16 -14.18 -1.58
CA LEU A 126 8.79 -13.89 -1.98
C LEU A 126 8.72 -12.66 -2.89
N PHE A 127 9.29 -11.53 -2.42
CA PHE A 127 9.21 -10.28 -3.15
C PHE A 127 9.94 -10.33 -4.50
N SER A 128 11.10 -10.99 -4.58
CA SER A 128 11.84 -11.12 -5.84
C SER A 128 11.11 -11.91 -6.93
N ARG A 129 10.19 -12.81 -6.54
CA ARG A 129 9.36 -13.57 -7.48
C ARG A 129 8.06 -12.88 -7.86
N MET A 130 7.52 -12.08 -6.94
CA MET A 130 6.26 -11.39 -7.13
C MET A 130 6.41 -10.07 -7.86
N LEU A 131 7.44 -9.29 -7.52
CA LEU A 131 7.66 -7.95 -8.08
C LEU A 131 8.34 -7.99 -9.46
N ASP A 132 8.44 -6.82 -10.07
CA ASP A 132 9.21 -6.58 -11.29
C ASP A 132 10.73 -6.59 -11.03
N PRO A 133 11.59 -6.59 -12.07
CA PRO A 133 13.05 -6.57 -11.89
C PRO A 133 13.60 -5.39 -11.10
N PHE A 134 12.90 -4.25 -11.08
CA PHE A 134 13.27 -3.08 -10.25
C PHE A 134 12.76 -3.19 -8.81
N MET A 135 12.11 -4.29 -8.44
CA MET A 135 11.56 -4.52 -7.09
C MET A 135 10.64 -3.38 -6.61
N GLN A 136 9.73 -2.94 -7.48
CA GLN A 136 8.81 -1.86 -7.16
C GLN A 136 7.60 -2.39 -6.38
N TYR A 137 7.58 -2.18 -5.06
CA TYR A 137 6.44 -2.52 -4.20
C TYR A 137 5.49 -1.33 -4.05
N SER A 138 5.10 -0.77 -5.18
CA SER A 138 4.17 0.36 -5.31
C SER A 138 3.41 0.28 -6.61
N CYS A 139 2.33 1.05 -6.74
CA CYS A 139 1.48 1.04 -7.94
C CYS A 139 2.28 1.23 -9.23
N ALA A 140 2.04 0.39 -10.21
CA ALA A 140 2.50 0.56 -11.58
C ALA A 140 1.58 1.54 -12.35
N TYR A 141 2.00 2.02 -13.52
CA TYR A 141 1.21 2.88 -14.40
C TYR A 141 0.85 2.14 -15.68
N TRP A 142 -0.43 1.83 -15.87
CA TRP A 142 -0.90 0.88 -16.88
C TRP A 142 -1.43 1.54 -18.17
N LYS A 143 -1.30 2.85 -18.32
CA LYS A 143 -1.90 3.58 -19.44
C LYS A 143 -1.61 2.97 -20.82
N ASP A 144 -0.35 2.60 -21.08
CA ASP A 144 0.11 2.05 -22.35
C ASP A 144 0.96 0.79 -22.11
N ALA A 145 0.63 -0.01 -21.08
CA ALA A 145 1.39 -1.18 -20.67
C ALA A 145 0.48 -2.42 -20.65
N ASP A 146 1.02 -3.56 -21.07
CA ASP A 146 0.34 -4.85 -21.16
C ASP A 146 0.83 -5.90 -20.14
N ASN A 147 1.89 -5.59 -19.40
CA ASN A 147 2.45 -6.43 -18.34
C ASN A 147 3.04 -5.58 -17.21
N LEU A 148 3.33 -6.24 -16.07
CA LEU A 148 3.79 -5.56 -14.86
C LEU A 148 5.14 -4.86 -15.06
N GLU A 149 6.07 -5.44 -15.81
CA GLU A 149 7.39 -4.88 -16.09
C GLU A 149 7.26 -3.55 -16.84
N SER A 150 6.53 -3.55 -17.96
CA SER A 150 6.31 -2.35 -18.76
C SER A 150 5.53 -1.28 -17.98
N ALA A 151 4.56 -1.68 -17.17
CA ALA A 151 3.79 -0.77 -16.34
C ALA A 151 4.64 -0.12 -15.22
N GLN A 152 5.55 -0.89 -14.59
CA GLN A 152 6.48 -0.35 -13.60
C GLN A 152 7.53 0.57 -14.23
N GLN A 153 8.06 0.22 -15.40
CA GLN A 153 8.96 1.11 -16.15
C GLN A 153 8.26 2.41 -16.55
N ALA A 154 7.01 2.34 -17.00
CA ALA A 154 6.19 3.53 -17.31
C ALA A 154 6.01 4.43 -16.09
N LYS A 155 5.78 3.86 -14.90
CA LYS A 155 5.71 4.59 -13.64
C LYS A 155 7.03 5.26 -13.29
N LEU A 156 8.17 4.55 -13.40
CA LEU A 156 9.50 5.10 -13.13
C LEU A 156 9.82 6.26 -14.06
N LYS A 157 9.56 6.08 -15.37
CA LYS A 157 9.72 7.13 -16.39
C LYS A 157 8.85 8.35 -16.08
N MET A 158 7.56 8.16 -15.77
CA MET A 158 6.64 9.25 -15.43
C MET A 158 7.12 10.03 -14.21
N ILE A 159 7.68 9.38 -13.18
CA ILE A 159 8.28 10.06 -12.04
C ILE A 159 9.44 10.95 -12.46
N CYS A 160 10.36 10.43 -13.27
CA CYS A 160 11.52 11.18 -13.77
C CYS A 160 11.11 12.39 -14.64
N GLU A 161 10.10 12.20 -15.50
CA GLU A 161 9.55 13.28 -16.34
C GLU A 161 8.86 14.36 -15.51
N LYS A 162 8.08 13.98 -14.49
CA LYS A 162 7.45 14.92 -13.55
C LYS A 162 8.46 15.70 -12.74
N LEU A 163 9.56 15.06 -12.34
CA LEU A 163 10.69 15.71 -11.68
C LEU A 163 11.54 16.54 -12.64
N GLN A 164 11.32 16.46 -13.96
CA GLN A 164 12.10 17.15 -15.00
C GLN A 164 13.61 16.89 -14.79
N LEU A 165 14.00 15.62 -14.64
CA LEU A 165 15.40 15.25 -14.41
C LEU A 165 16.29 15.66 -15.59
N LYS A 166 17.47 16.20 -15.27
CA LYS A 166 18.52 16.58 -16.22
C LYS A 166 19.87 16.08 -15.72
N PRO A 167 20.81 15.78 -16.62
CA PRO A 167 22.17 15.39 -16.25
C PRO A 167 22.81 16.32 -15.23
N GLY A 168 23.53 15.73 -14.28
CA GLY A 168 24.23 16.43 -13.20
C GLY A 168 23.36 16.90 -12.04
N MET A 169 22.04 16.68 -12.06
CA MET A 169 21.17 16.96 -10.91
C MET A 169 21.43 16.00 -9.77
N ARG A 170 21.23 16.48 -8.56
CA ARG A 170 21.28 15.69 -7.32
C ARG A 170 19.89 15.42 -6.80
N VAL A 171 19.52 14.14 -6.65
CA VAL A 171 18.17 13.70 -6.30
C VAL A 171 18.17 13.01 -4.93
N LEU A 172 17.16 13.29 -4.10
CA LEU A 172 16.89 12.56 -2.87
C LEU A 172 15.68 11.62 -3.07
N ASP A 173 15.84 10.34 -2.74
CA ASP A 173 14.78 9.33 -2.69
C ASP A 173 14.47 8.98 -1.23
N ILE A 174 13.36 9.50 -0.70
CA ILE A 174 12.95 9.28 0.70
C ILE A 174 12.15 7.98 0.80
N GLY A 175 12.76 6.95 1.39
CA GLY A 175 12.19 5.62 1.45
C GLY A 175 12.49 4.83 0.18
N CYS A 176 13.76 4.75 -0.20
CA CYS A 176 14.22 4.19 -1.48
C CYS A 176 13.98 2.68 -1.67
N GLY A 177 13.51 1.98 -0.63
CA GLY A 177 13.27 0.54 -0.68
C GLY A 177 14.50 -0.24 -1.12
N TRP A 178 14.34 -1.14 -2.09
CA TRP A 178 15.44 -1.94 -2.67
C TRP A 178 16.23 -1.21 -3.77
N GLY A 179 16.11 0.13 -3.86
CA GLY A 179 16.93 0.96 -4.73
C GLY A 179 16.51 0.97 -6.21
N GLY A 180 15.36 0.38 -6.57
CA GLY A 180 14.96 0.27 -7.98
C GLY A 180 14.73 1.61 -8.67
N LEU A 181 14.10 2.58 -8.00
CA LEU A 181 13.92 3.94 -8.54
C LEU A 181 15.26 4.68 -8.60
N ALA A 182 16.10 4.58 -7.56
CA ALA A 182 17.42 5.20 -7.54
C ALA A 182 18.30 4.69 -8.68
N HIS A 183 18.32 3.35 -8.89
CA HIS A 183 19.01 2.73 -10.03
C HIS A 183 18.48 3.25 -11.37
N TYR A 184 17.16 3.30 -11.54
CA TYR A 184 16.54 3.77 -12.80
C TYR A 184 16.89 5.23 -13.10
N MET A 185 16.84 6.13 -12.10
CA MET A 185 17.18 7.52 -12.24
C MET A 185 18.65 7.72 -12.65
N ALA A 186 19.58 7.09 -11.93
CA ALA A 186 21.01 7.21 -12.20
C ALA A 186 21.39 6.63 -13.58
N SER A 187 20.83 5.45 -13.93
CA SER A 187 21.15 4.78 -15.20
C SER A 187 20.61 5.48 -16.44
N ASN A 188 19.48 6.19 -16.34
CA ASN A 188 18.79 6.72 -17.52
C ASN A 188 18.86 8.24 -17.66
N TYR A 189 19.19 8.98 -16.58
CA TYR A 189 19.13 10.45 -16.57
C TYR A 189 20.45 11.12 -16.17
N ASP A 190 21.52 10.35 -15.94
CA ASP A 190 22.83 10.86 -15.56
C ASP A 190 22.76 11.82 -14.35
N VAL A 191 22.06 11.38 -13.31
CA VAL A 191 21.86 12.11 -12.04
C VAL A 191 22.55 11.38 -10.89
N SER A 192 23.01 12.13 -9.87
CA SER A 192 23.42 11.54 -8.62
C SER A 192 22.24 11.35 -7.69
N VAL A 193 22.13 10.19 -7.03
CA VAL A 193 20.99 9.87 -6.17
C VAL A 193 21.45 9.55 -4.74
N VAL A 194 20.82 10.17 -3.76
CA VAL A 194 20.90 9.78 -2.36
C VAL A 194 19.58 9.11 -1.96
N GLY A 195 19.61 7.82 -1.68
CA GLY A 195 18.47 7.07 -1.17
C GLY A 195 18.56 6.91 0.34
N VAL A 196 17.44 7.06 1.05
CA VAL A 196 17.38 6.79 2.49
C VAL A 196 16.37 5.71 2.81
N THR A 197 16.76 4.79 3.68
CA THR A 197 15.90 3.74 4.23
C THR A 197 16.23 3.50 5.71
N ILE A 198 15.28 2.93 6.46
CA ILE A 198 15.48 2.48 7.85
C ILE A 198 15.61 0.94 7.96
N SER A 199 15.62 0.22 6.85
CA SER A 199 15.81 -1.23 6.78
C SER A 199 17.23 -1.56 6.31
N ALA A 200 17.99 -2.26 7.13
CA ALA A 200 19.37 -2.70 6.79
C ALA A 200 19.37 -3.69 5.61
N GLU A 201 18.36 -4.56 5.52
CA GLU A 201 18.19 -5.51 4.42
C GLU A 201 17.94 -4.78 3.08
N GLN A 202 17.05 -3.78 3.10
CA GLN A 202 16.82 -2.96 1.92
C GLN A 202 18.08 -2.17 1.52
N GLN A 203 18.80 -1.58 2.49
CA GLN A 203 20.03 -0.86 2.22
C GLN A 203 21.03 -1.74 1.50
N LYS A 204 21.29 -2.95 2.02
CA LYS A 204 22.24 -3.89 1.43
C LYS A 204 21.90 -4.22 -0.01
N MET A 205 20.66 -4.64 -0.26
CA MET A 205 20.21 -4.97 -1.63
C MET A 205 20.22 -3.76 -2.56
N ALA A 206 19.87 -2.57 -2.06
CA ALA A 206 19.91 -1.34 -2.84
C ALA A 206 21.35 -0.94 -3.22
N GLN A 207 22.31 -1.12 -2.32
CA GLN A 207 23.73 -0.90 -2.60
C GLN A 207 24.25 -1.87 -3.67
N GLU A 208 23.95 -3.17 -3.53
CA GLU A 208 24.30 -4.18 -4.53
C GLU A 208 23.69 -3.87 -5.90
N ARG A 209 22.42 -3.50 -5.93
CA ARG A 209 21.70 -3.12 -7.17
C ARG A 209 22.30 -1.91 -7.86
N CYS A 210 22.76 -0.94 -7.10
CA CYS A 210 23.28 0.35 -7.61
C CYS A 210 24.80 0.36 -7.76
N GLU A 211 25.47 -0.79 -7.66
CA GLU A 211 26.92 -0.88 -7.82
C GLU A 211 27.36 -0.30 -9.18
N GLY A 212 28.37 0.56 -9.18
CA GLY A 212 28.90 1.23 -10.37
C GLY A 212 28.12 2.45 -10.85
N LEU A 213 27.02 2.82 -10.16
CA LEU A 213 26.25 4.04 -10.44
C LEU A 213 26.54 5.14 -9.41
N ASP A 214 26.27 6.39 -9.76
CA ASP A 214 26.36 7.52 -8.80
C ASP A 214 25.15 7.53 -7.84
N VAL A 215 25.09 6.51 -6.99
CA VAL A 215 24.02 6.30 -6.01
C VAL A 215 24.61 6.02 -4.64
N THR A 216 24.17 6.77 -3.64
CA THR A 216 24.53 6.56 -2.23
C THR A 216 23.27 6.16 -1.45
N ILE A 217 23.30 4.99 -0.78
CA ILE A 217 22.20 4.52 0.05
C ILE A 217 22.54 4.62 1.52
N LEU A 218 21.78 5.43 2.25
CA LEU A 218 21.98 5.70 3.67
C LEU A 218 20.98 4.93 4.53
N LEU A 219 21.45 4.27 5.56
CA LEU A 219 20.61 3.72 6.64
C LEU A 219 20.32 4.85 7.64
N GLN A 220 19.31 5.64 7.37
CA GLN A 220 19.04 6.88 8.10
C GLN A 220 17.55 7.21 8.13
N ASP A 221 17.08 7.78 9.25
CA ASP A 221 15.75 8.36 9.31
C ASP A 221 15.73 9.68 8.52
N TYR A 222 14.71 9.87 7.67
CA TYR A 222 14.58 11.06 6.83
C TYR A 222 14.58 12.36 7.64
N ARG A 223 14.16 12.33 8.90
CA ARG A 223 14.14 13.50 9.81
C ARG A 223 15.52 14.04 10.14
N ASP A 224 16.57 13.22 9.98
CA ASP A 224 17.97 13.60 10.23
C ASP A 224 18.69 14.15 8.99
N LEU A 225 18.00 14.19 7.85
CA LEU A 225 18.56 14.76 6.63
C LEU A 225 18.80 16.26 6.79
N ASN A 226 19.96 16.72 6.35
CA ASN A 226 20.32 18.13 6.31
C ASN A 226 21.31 18.37 5.16
N ASP A 227 20.80 18.39 3.93
CA ASP A 227 21.57 18.53 2.71
C ASP A 227 20.69 19.22 1.63
N GLN A 228 21.24 19.55 0.46
CA GLN A 228 20.54 20.27 -0.60
C GLN A 228 20.42 19.43 -1.87
N PHE A 229 19.20 19.30 -2.38
CA PHE A 229 18.88 18.50 -3.56
C PHE A 229 18.13 19.33 -4.61
N ASP A 230 18.42 19.04 -5.89
CA ASP A 230 17.69 19.65 -7.00
C ASP A 230 16.28 19.09 -7.11
N ARG A 231 16.12 17.81 -6.77
CA ARG A 231 14.85 17.07 -6.82
C ARG A 231 14.70 16.19 -5.59
N ILE A 232 13.47 16.07 -5.13
CA ILE A 232 13.13 15.11 -4.05
C ILE A 232 11.97 14.24 -4.53
N VAL A 233 12.02 12.95 -4.22
CA VAL A 233 10.95 11.99 -4.48
C VAL A 233 10.70 11.14 -3.25
N SER A 234 9.45 10.75 -3.06
CA SER A 234 9.06 9.77 -2.03
C SER A 234 7.91 8.92 -2.58
N VAL A 235 8.09 7.60 -2.59
CA VAL A 235 7.15 6.64 -3.19
C VAL A 235 6.76 5.59 -2.17
N GLY A 236 5.47 5.59 -1.74
CA GLY A 236 4.91 4.57 -0.83
C GLY A 236 5.49 4.61 0.59
N MET A 237 6.04 5.74 1.01
CA MET A 237 6.60 5.92 2.35
C MET A 237 5.72 6.79 3.25
N PHE A 238 4.97 7.73 2.68
CA PHE A 238 4.19 8.71 3.42
C PHE A 238 3.09 8.07 4.27
N GLU A 239 2.61 6.89 3.89
CA GLU A 239 1.67 6.05 4.63
C GLU A 239 2.21 5.61 5.99
N HIS A 240 3.54 5.63 6.16
CA HIS A 240 4.23 5.29 7.42
C HIS A 240 4.62 6.51 8.25
N VAL A 241 4.41 7.72 7.74
CA VAL A 241 4.73 8.99 8.43
C VAL A 241 3.74 9.27 9.57
N GLY A 242 2.45 9.12 9.30
CA GLY A 242 1.36 9.37 10.22
C GLY A 242 1.05 10.86 10.46
N PRO A 243 -0.23 11.16 10.77
CA PRO A 243 -0.74 12.54 10.75
C PRO A 243 -0.04 13.50 11.72
N LYS A 244 0.52 13.00 12.81
CA LYS A 244 1.27 13.84 13.79
C LYS A 244 2.65 14.29 13.27
N ASN A 245 3.12 13.70 12.17
CA ASN A 245 4.44 13.99 11.62
C ASN A 245 4.37 14.60 10.21
N TYR A 246 3.18 14.83 9.64
CA TYR A 246 3.05 15.37 8.28
C TYR A 246 3.69 16.75 8.16
N ASP A 247 3.46 17.66 9.12
CA ASP A 247 4.10 18.98 9.12
C ASP A 247 5.63 18.88 9.22
N THR A 248 6.13 17.98 10.09
CA THR A 248 7.57 17.68 10.18
C THR A 248 8.13 17.14 8.86
N TYR A 249 7.37 16.26 8.18
CA TYR A 249 7.78 15.69 6.91
C TYR A 249 7.93 16.77 5.83
N PHE A 250 6.93 17.63 5.65
CA PHE A 250 7.01 18.72 4.67
C PHE A 250 8.09 19.74 5.02
N ALA A 251 8.30 20.05 6.31
CA ALA A 251 9.40 20.90 6.75
C ALA A 251 10.78 20.28 6.45
N VAL A 252 10.93 18.95 6.57
CA VAL A 252 12.15 18.24 6.17
C VAL A 252 12.38 18.32 4.67
N VAL A 253 11.36 18.09 3.87
CA VAL A 253 11.44 18.23 2.40
C VAL A 253 11.84 19.66 2.03
N ASP A 254 11.19 20.65 2.62
CA ASP A 254 11.45 22.07 2.37
C ASP A 254 12.91 22.45 2.65
N ARG A 255 13.44 22.13 3.83
CA ARG A 255 14.83 22.48 4.18
C ARG A 255 15.88 21.80 3.31
N ASN A 256 15.55 20.63 2.69
CA ASN A 256 16.47 19.88 1.84
C ASN A 256 16.28 20.14 0.35
N LEU A 257 15.23 20.85 -0.06
CA LEU A 257 14.98 21.18 -1.47
C LEU A 257 15.58 22.54 -1.83
N LYS A 258 16.36 22.61 -2.92
CA LYS A 258 16.89 23.87 -3.45
C LYS A 258 15.75 24.84 -3.88
N PRO A 259 16.00 26.15 -4.00
CA PRO A 259 14.95 27.14 -4.34
C PRO A 259 14.14 26.80 -5.61
N GLU A 260 14.78 26.30 -6.66
CA GLU A 260 14.14 25.89 -7.93
C GLU A 260 13.82 24.39 -7.99
N GLY A 261 13.80 23.76 -6.81
CA GLY A 261 13.60 22.33 -6.68
C GLY A 261 12.16 21.91 -6.93
N ILE A 262 11.99 20.65 -7.34
CA ILE A 262 10.70 19.98 -7.49
C ILE A 262 10.66 18.79 -6.54
N PHE A 263 9.55 18.66 -5.83
CA PHE A 263 9.27 17.52 -4.99
C PHE A 263 8.07 16.73 -5.54
N LEU A 264 8.20 15.41 -5.62
CA LEU A 264 7.12 14.50 -5.99
C LEU A 264 6.80 13.56 -4.82
N LEU A 265 5.54 13.58 -4.40
CA LEU A 265 4.97 12.68 -3.42
C LEU A 265 4.07 11.66 -4.11
N HIS A 266 4.39 10.37 -4.02
CA HIS A 266 3.54 9.26 -4.48
C HIS A 266 3.04 8.50 -3.26
N THR A 267 1.73 8.52 -3.01
CA THR A 267 1.14 7.92 -1.81
C THR A 267 -0.26 7.37 -2.06
N ILE A 268 -0.60 6.29 -1.38
CA ILE A 268 -1.98 5.86 -1.23
C ILE A 268 -2.71 6.90 -0.39
N GLY A 269 -3.97 7.16 -0.73
CA GLY A 269 -4.77 8.13 0.01
C GLY A 269 -6.18 7.67 0.27
N SER A 270 -6.78 8.24 1.31
CA SER A 270 -8.16 8.01 1.71
C SER A 270 -9.07 9.16 1.27
N LYS A 271 -10.29 8.84 0.87
CA LYS A 271 -11.33 9.84 0.58
C LYS A 271 -11.82 10.58 1.84
N LYS A 272 -11.53 10.05 3.02
CA LYS A 272 -11.95 10.62 4.31
C LYS A 272 -10.73 10.94 5.17
N THR A 273 -10.84 12.02 5.97
CA THR A 273 -9.86 12.29 7.02
C THR A 273 -10.20 11.42 8.23
N ASP A 274 -9.63 10.24 8.29
CA ASP A 274 -9.81 9.29 9.38
C ASP A 274 -8.44 8.85 9.92
N LEU A 275 -8.39 8.51 11.20
CA LEU A 275 -7.24 7.91 11.85
C LEU A 275 -7.38 6.37 11.93
N ASN A 276 -8.48 5.85 11.42
CA ASN A 276 -8.76 4.42 11.45
C ASN A 276 -7.96 3.70 10.36
N VAL A 277 -7.13 2.78 10.82
CA VAL A 277 -6.53 1.76 9.97
C VAL A 277 -7.35 0.50 10.14
N ASP A 278 -7.65 -0.19 9.06
CA ASP A 278 -8.32 -1.47 9.11
C ASP A 278 -7.59 -2.41 10.12
N PRO A 279 -8.31 -3.00 11.10
CA PRO A 279 -7.68 -3.79 12.16
C PRO A 279 -6.88 -4.98 11.66
N TRP A 280 -7.34 -5.63 10.58
CA TRP A 280 -6.65 -6.77 10.01
C TRP A 280 -5.38 -6.34 9.25
N ILE A 281 -5.48 -5.31 8.42
CA ILE A 281 -4.32 -4.73 7.70
C ILE A 281 -3.26 -4.25 8.71
N ASN A 282 -3.69 -3.57 9.77
CA ASN A 282 -2.78 -3.10 10.82
C ASN A 282 -2.07 -4.24 11.57
N LYS A 283 -2.75 -5.38 11.76
CA LYS A 283 -2.18 -6.52 12.51
C LYS A 283 -1.21 -7.34 11.66
N TYR A 284 -1.53 -7.56 10.39
CA TYR A 284 -0.86 -8.56 9.57
C TYR A 284 0.02 -7.99 8.46
N ILE A 285 -0.26 -6.77 7.96
CA ILE A 285 0.38 -6.25 6.75
C ILE A 285 1.15 -4.96 7.01
N PHE A 286 0.50 -3.89 7.49
CA PHE A 286 1.10 -2.57 7.67
C PHE A 286 0.88 -2.03 9.09
N PRO A 287 1.64 -2.51 10.07
CA PRO A 287 1.52 -2.02 11.45
C PRO A 287 1.71 -0.50 11.52
N ASN A 288 0.74 0.19 12.14
CA ASN A 288 0.70 1.64 12.28
C ASN A 288 0.67 2.44 10.96
N GLY A 289 0.41 1.81 9.81
CA GLY A 289 0.19 2.51 8.55
C GLY A 289 -1.03 3.45 8.67
N CYS A 290 -0.99 4.61 8.02
CA CYS A 290 -2.10 5.56 8.01
C CYS A 290 -2.19 6.24 6.65
N LEU A 291 -3.35 6.12 6.01
CA LEU A 291 -3.56 6.73 4.71
C LEU A 291 -3.93 8.21 4.86
N PRO A 292 -3.18 9.14 4.25
CA PRO A 292 -3.53 10.55 4.28
C PRO A 292 -4.81 10.84 3.48
N SER A 293 -5.51 11.88 3.86
CA SER A 293 -6.55 12.49 3.04
C SER A 293 -5.99 13.67 2.22
N VAL A 294 -6.73 14.09 1.19
CA VAL A 294 -6.42 15.31 0.43
C VAL A 294 -6.23 16.51 1.36
N ARG A 295 -7.14 16.66 2.34
CA ARG A 295 -7.09 17.74 3.32
C ARG A 295 -5.78 17.74 4.12
N GLN A 296 -5.33 16.58 4.58
CA GLN A 296 -4.11 16.48 5.40
C GLN A 296 -2.85 16.81 4.59
N ILE A 297 -2.76 16.31 3.34
CA ILE A 297 -1.65 16.67 2.46
C ILE A 297 -1.65 18.17 2.17
N ALA A 298 -2.79 18.74 1.77
CA ALA A 298 -2.91 20.16 1.46
C ALA A 298 -2.54 21.03 2.68
N GLN A 299 -3.10 20.73 3.86
CA GLN A 299 -2.85 21.49 5.08
C GLN A 299 -1.38 21.52 5.47
N SER A 300 -0.67 20.38 5.39
CA SER A 300 0.73 20.29 5.80
C SER A 300 1.71 20.80 4.72
N SER A 301 1.33 20.79 3.44
CA SER A 301 2.18 21.29 2.34
C SER A 301 2.03 22.78 2.10
N GLU A 302 0.86 23.37 2.37
CA GLU A 302 0.52 24.78 2.08
C GLU A 302 1.54 25.80 2.65
N PRO A 303 2.10 25.64 3.86
CA PRO A 303 3.10 26.58 4.39
C PRO A 303 4.45 26.56 3.64
N HIS A 304 4.72 25.54 2.82
CA HIS A 304 6.03 25.25 2.25
C HIS A 304 6.06 25.34 0.73
N PHE A 305 4.96 24.94 0.05
CA PHE A 305 4.97 24.64 -1.36
C PHE A 305 3.74 25.12 -2.11
N VAL A 306 3.93 25.42 -3.39
CA VAL A 306 2.87 25.48 -4.39
C VAL A 306 2.61 24.05 -4.90
N MET A 307 1.35 23.61 -4.90
CA MET A 307 0.94 22.35 -5.49
C MET A 307 0.73 22.53 -7.00
N GLU A 308 1.62 21.97 -7.80
CA GLU A 308 1.65 22.14 -9.25
C GLU A 308 0.77 21.12 -9.99
N ASP A 309 0.68 19.90 -9.48
CA ASP A 309 -0.13 18.83 -10.07
C ASP A 309 -0.63 17.84 -9.02
N TRP A 310 -1.83 17.30 -9.26
CA TRP A 310 -2.40 16.19 -8.50
C TRP A 310 -2.93 15.12 -9.46
N HIS A 311 -2.15 14.06 -9.66
CA HIS A 311 -2.50 12.97 -10.56
C HIS A 311 -3.04 11.76 -9.77
N ASN A 312 -4.30 11.41 -9.98
CA ASN A 312 -4.95 10.25 -9.37
C ASN A 312 -5.08 9.12 -10.41
N PHE A 313 -4.33 8.05 -10.23
CA PHE A 313 -4.42 6.83 -11.05
C PHE A 313 -4.59 5.57 -10.19
N GLY A 314 -5.35 5.70 -9.09
CA GLY A 314 -5.60 4.60 -8.16
C GLY A 314 -6.29 3.37 -8.78
N ALA A 315 -6.92 3.50 -9.95
CA ALA A 315 -7.46 2.35 -10.69
C ALA A 315 -6.36 1.36 -11.12
N ASP A 316 -5.18 1.88 -11.44
CA ASP A 316 -4.02 1.09 -11.86
C ASP A 316 -3.49 0.18 -10.73
N TYR A 317 -3.77 0.55 -9.47
CA TYR A 317 -3.33 -0.28 -8.34
C TYR A 317 -4.13 -1.59 -8.23
N ASP A 318 -5.40 -1.59 -8.60
CA ASP A 318 -6.17 -2.83 -8.73
C ASP A 318 -5.47 -3.80 -9.69
N THR A 319 -5.12 -3.35 -10.89
CA THR A 319 -4.42 -4.16 -11.90
C THR A 319 -3.03 -4.61 -11.39
N THR A 320 -2.29 -3.72 -10.72
CA THR A 320 -0.97 -4.02 -10.13
C THR A 320 -1.07 -5.13 -9.07
N LEU A 321 -2.03 -5.02 -8.14
CA LEU A 321 -2.25 -6.00 -7.08
C LEU A 321 -2.69 -7.36 -7.63
N MET A 322 -3.51 -7.37 -8.66
CA MET A 322 -3.91 -8.62 -9.31
C MET A 322 -2.74 -9.27 -10.06
N ALA A 323 -1.87 -8.48 -10.72
CA ALA A 323 -0.64 -9.00 -11.33
C ALA A 323 0.32 -9.58 -10.26
N TRP A 324 0.47 -8.93 -9.11
CA TRP A 324 1.23 -9.49 -7.99
C TRP A 324 0.60 -10.77 -7.46
N TYR A 325 -0.73 -10.83 -7.36
CA TYR A 325 -1.43 -12.02 -6.91
C TYR A 325 -1.21 -13.22 -7.83
N GLU A 326 -1.31 -13.03 -9.14
CA GLU A 326 -1.05 -14.07 -10.13
C GLU A 326 0.39 -14.59 -10.02
N ARG A 327 1.39 -13.71 -9.90
CA ARG A 327 2.79 -14.08 -9.71
C ARG A 327 3.03 -14.80 -8.39
N PHE A 328 2.41 -14.33 -7.31
CA PHE A 328 2.48 -14.99 -6.02
C PHE A 328 1.97 -16.43 -6.09
N LEU A 329 0.82 -16.64 -6.72
CA LEU A 329 0.28 -17.99 -6.90
C LEU A 329 1.18 -18.88 -7.79
N ALA A 330 1.72 -18.33 -8.86
CA ALA A 330 2.63 -19.04 -9.76
C ALA A 330 3.94 -19.44 -9.06
N ALA A 331 4.48 -18.55 -8.20
CA ALA A 331 5.70 -18.81 -7.45
C ALA A 331 5.48 -19.71 -6.21
N TRP A 332 4.24 -19.86 -5.74
CA TRP A 332 3.96 -20.58 -4.50
C TRP A 332 4.55 -21.99 -4.43
N PRO A 333 4.48 -22.85 -5.47
CA PRO A 333 5.07 -24.19 -5.41
C PRO A 333 6.58 -24.21 -5.10
N GLU A 334 7.32 -23.13 -5.43
CA GLU A 334 8.76 -23.03 -5.22
C GLU A 334 9.12 -22.55 -3.81
N ILE A 335 8.19 -21.84 -3.13
CA ILE A 335 8.46 -21.22 -1.84
C ILE A 335 7.62 -21.81 -0.70
N ALA A 336 6.72 -22.74 -1.00
CA ALA A 336 5.76 -23.29 -0.04
C ALA A 336 6.41 -23.90 1.21
N ASP A 337 7.62 -24.46 1.08
CA ASP A 337 8.35 -25.06 2.21
C ASP A 337 8.83 -24.01 3.24
N ASN A 338 8.92 -22.74 2.84
CA ASN A 338 9.35 -21.63 3.69
C ASN A 338 8.17 -20.97 4.46
N TYR A 339 6.92 -21.28 4.07
CA TYR A 339 5.74 -20.58 4.56
C TYR A 339 4.61 -21.55 4.92
N SER A 340 3.74 -21.17 5.84
CA SER A 340 2.55 -21.96 6.18
C SER A 340 1.41 -21.71 5.18
N GLU A 341 0.46 -22.67 5.11
CA GLU A 341 -0.78 -22.47 4.36
C GLU A 341 -1.60 -21.28 4.88
N ARG A 342 -1.53 -21.02 6.19
CA ARG A 342 -2.15 -19.85 6.81
C ARG A 342 -1.52 -18.54 6.32
N PHE A 343 -0.22 -18.52 6.08
CA PHE A 343 0.47 -17.38 5.46
C PHE A 343 0.01 -17.19 4.01
N LYS A 344 -0.09 -18.27 3.22
CA LYS A 344 -0.61 -18.19 1.85
C LYS A 344 -1.99 -17.55 1.82
N ARG A 345 -2.88 -18.00 2.70
CA ARG A 345 -4.23 -17.44 2.81
C ARG A 345 -4.20 -15.98 3.25
N MET A 346 -3.35 -15.62 4.20
CA MET A 346 -3.15 -14.24 4.62
C MET A 346 -2.74 -13.35 3.45
N PHE A 347 -1.76 -13.77 2.68
CA PHE A 347 -1.23 -12.97 1.58
C PHE A 347 -2.21 -12.89 0.39
N THR A 348 -2.91 -13.99 0.10
CA THR A 348 -4.06 -14.02 -0.83
C THR A 348 -5.13 -13.01 -0.43
N TYR A 349 -5.55 -13.03 0.84
CA TYR A 349 -6.55 -12.11 1.37
C TYR A 349 -6.10 -10.66 1.23
N TYR A 350 -4.86 -10.36 1.61
CA TYR A 350 -4.25 -9.03 1.51
C TYR A 350 -4.33 -8.45 0.10
N LEU A 351 -3.77 -9.16 -0.88
CA LEU A 351 -3.69 -8.65 -2.26
C LEU A 351 -5.09 -8.43 -2.85
N ASN A 352 -6.02 -9.37 -2.63
CA ASN A 352 -7.38 -9.26 -3.13
C ASN A 352 -8.22 -8.20 -2.40
N ALA A 353 -8.06 -8.04 -1.09
CA ALA A 353 -8.76 -7.01 -0.32
C ALA A 353 -8.35 -5.61 -0.76
N CYS A 354 -7.05 -5.38 -0.95
CA CYS A 354 -6.54 -4.11 -1.45
C CYS A 354 -6.98 -3.86 -2.90
N ALA A 355 -6.94 -4.86 -3.79
CA ALA A 355 -7.44 -4.75 -5.17
C ALA A 355 -8.93 -4.35 -5.18
N GLY A 356 -9.75 -5.02 -4.37
CA GLY A 356 -11.17 -4.68 -4.19
C GLY A 356 -11.39 -3.27 -3.68
N ALA A 357 -10.55 -2.78 -2.76
CA ALA A 357 -10.65 -1.43 -2.20
C ALA A 357 -10.32 -0.34 -3.26
N PHE A 358 -9.29 -0.55 -4.07
CA PHE A 358 -9.00 0.36 -5.19
C PHE A 358 -10.10 0.33 -6.26
N ARG A 359 -10.61 -0.85 -6.62
CA ARG A 359 -11.73 -1.03 -7.56
C ARG A 359 -13.01 -0.37 -7.06
N ALA A 360 -13.28 -0.45 -5.77
CA ALA A 360 -14.40 0.23 -5.13
C ALA A 360 -14.23 1.75 -5.03
N ARG A 361 -13.01 2.28 -5.30
CA ARG A 361 -12.63 3.68 -5.09
C ARG A 361 -12.74 4.11 -3.62
N ASP A 362 -12.61 3.16 -2.70
CA ASP A 362 -12.58 3.44 -1.27
C ASP A 362 -11.25 4.06 -0.85
N ILE A 363 -10.16 3.54 -1.41
CA ILE A 363 -8.84 4.13 -1.37
C ILE A 363 -8.39 4.56 -2.76
N GLN A 364 -7.39 5.43 -2.84
CA GLN A 364 -6.90 6.05 -4.05
C GLN A 364 -5.37 6.05 -4.06
N LEU A 365 -4.78 6.36 -5.21
CA LEU A 365 -3.35 6.58 -5.33
C LEU A 365 -3.11 7.92 -5.99
N TRP A 366 -2.18 8.69 -5.43
CA TRP A 366 -1.85 10.01 -5.92
C TRP A 366 -0.35 10.17 -6.17
N GLN A 367 -0.02 10.86 -7.25
CA GLN A 367 1.25 11.55 -7.40
C GLN A 367 0.98 13.05 -7.32
N VAL A 368 1.57 13.71 -6.33
CA VAL A 368 1.44 15.15 -6.13
C VAL A 368 2.79 15.80 -6.37
N VAL A 369 2.83 16.80 -7.24
CA VAL A 369 4.03 17.54 -7.58
C VAL A 369 3.99 18.91 -6.92
N PHE A 370 5.09 19.26 -6.27
CA PHE A 370 5.25 20.51 -5.53
C PHE A 370 6.48 21.27 -5.99
N SER A 371 6.40 22.60 -5.94
CA SER A 371 7.52 23.52 -6.12
C SER A 371 7.46 24.65 -5.09
N ARG A 372 8.48 25.50 -5.05
CA ARG A 372 8.42 26.76 -4.27
C ARG A 372 7.84 27.93 -5.05
N GLY A 373 7.14 27.67 -6.15
CA GLY A 373 6.61 28.66 -7.08
C GLY A 373 7.58 28.93 -8.23
N VAL A 374 7.44 28.14 -9.29
CA VAL A 374 8.17 28.35 -10.54
C VAL A 374 7.42 29.41 -11.35
N GLU A 375 8.15 30.43 -11.86
CA GLU A 375 7.55 31.45 -12.70
C GLU A 375 6.85 30.81 -13.91
N ASN A 376 5.59 31.19 -14.17
CA ASN A 376 4.70 30.63 -15.18
C ASN A 376 4.27 29.16 -14.96
N GLY A 377 4.52 28.59 -13.75
CA GLY A 377 4.11 27.24 -13.35
C GLY A 377 4.90 26.11 -14.03
N LEU A 378 4.66 24.88 -13.59
CA LEU A 378 5.27 23.68 -14.16
C LEU A 378 4.32 23.01 -15.17
N ARG A 379 4.84 22.63 -16.32
CA ARG A 379 4.17 21.67 -17.21
C ARG A 379 4.53 20.26 -16.74
N VAL A 380 3.57 19.58 -16.12
CA VAL A 380 3.78 18.26 -15.53
C VAL A 380 3.36 17.16 -16.51
N ALA A 381 4.22 16.17 -16.72
CA ALA A 381 3.96 15.01 -17.58
C ALA A 381 2.86 14.09 -16.99
N ARG A 382 2.12 13.42 -17.89
CA ARG A 382 1.08 12.43 -17.49
C ARG A 382 1.07 11.25 -18.45
#